data_c15931bac12cd3b663fb80ebb14e5df7
#
_entry.id   c15931bac12cd3b663fb80ebb14e5df7
#
_cell.length_a   1.000
_cell.length_b   1.000
_cell.length_c   1.000
_cell.angle_alpha   90.00
_cell.angle_beta   90.00
_cell.angle_gamma   90.00
#
_symmetry.space_group_name_H-M   'P 1'
#
loop_
_entity.id
_entity.type
_entity.pdbx_description
1 polymer ?
#
loop_
_entity_poly.entity_id
_entity_poly.type
_entity_poly.pdbx_seq_one_letter_code
_entity_poly.pdbx_strand_id
1 'polypeptide(L)'
;MLVGEFRRRKIVYFVGIVREYRSVDRHVQRTGNTSFDTSLLTSLSSQSTTQGATIIDTPDPQAVCSPITSAAIFIVATLNAEAEAAEKVRGWCADIAGLTRSVGKRVPSGNLSCVCGFSSSAWDRLFGSPRPASLHDFREFGVEGRRAVSTPGDLLLHIRADQMDLCFELATQLMSALDGAVTVTDEVQGFRYFDMRSIIGFVDGTENPVGRKAEHFTLVGDEDQTFSGGSYVLVQKYLHNMKAWNDLPVEAQERVIGRTKLSDIELDDSVKPSNSHSALTTITKDGEEVKILRDNMPFGRPGAGEFGTYFIGYARSPEPLEQMLENMFVGKPPGNYDRLLDFSTAVTGSLFFVPSADLLEELAER
;
A
#
# COMPACT_ATOMS: atom_id res chain seq x y z
N MET A 1 32.14 34.20 -45.00
CA MET A 1 31.11 35.25 -44.89
C MET A 1 29.82 34.67 -45.44
N LEU A 2 28.99 34.07 -44.58
CA LEU A 2 27.60 33.70 -44.87
C LEU A 2 26.87 33.65 -43.52
N VAL A 3 25.99 34.63 -43.35
CA VAL A 3 25.15 34.84 -42.18
C VAL A 3 23.90 33.95 -42.35
N GLY A 4 23.63 33.06 -41.44
CA GLY A 4 22.43 32.22 -41.42
C GLY A 4 21.44 32.74 -40.39
N GLU A 5 20.26 33.12 -40.84
CA GLU A 5 19.16 33.67 -40.05
C GLU A 5 18.56 32.64 -39.08
N PHE A 6 18.48 32.99 -37.80
CA PHE A 6 17.71 32.28 -36.79
C PHE A 6 16.23 32.68 -36.85
N ARG A 7 15.36 31.81 -37.35
CA ARG A 7 13.89 31.99 -37.27
C ARG A 7 13.43 31.68 -35.83
N ARG A 8 12.91 32.69 -35.14
CA ARG A 8 12.17 32.58 -33.87
C ARG A 8 10.84 31.86 -34.10
N ARG A 9 10.61 30.71 -33.50
CA ARG A 9 9.28 30.07 -33.37
C ARG A 9 8.54 30.70 -32.19
N LYS A 10 7.36 31.25 -32.46
CA LYS A 10 6.41 31.73 -31.45
C LYS A 10 5.84 30.55 -30.65
N ILE A 11 5.97 30.59 -29.33
CA ILE A 11 5.24 29.70 -28.40
C ILE A 11 3.88 30.36 -28.18
N VAL A 12 2.80 29.67 -28.56
CA VAL A 12 1.42 30.06 -28.28
C VAL A 12 1.00 29.44 -26.98
N TYR A 13 0.74 30.26 -25.95
CA TYR A 13 0.11 29.84 -24.74
C TYR A 13 -1.40 29.72 -24.93
N PHE A 14 -1.95 28.52 -24.72
CA PHE A 14 -3.39 28.33 -24.58
C PHE A 14 -3.79 28.67 -23.15
N VAL A 15 -4.53 29.77 -22.97
CA VAL A 15 -5.18 30.12 -21.72
C VAL A 15 -6.51 29.37 -21.67
N GLY A 16 -6.59 28.36 -20.80
CA GLY A 16 -7.82 27.61 -20.55
C GLY A 16 -8.75 28.40 -19.63
N ILE A 17 -10.01 28.43 -20.01
CA ILE A 17 -11.12 29.15 -19.39
C ILE A 17 -11.49 28.53 -18.05
N VAL A 18 -11.37 29.30 -16.96
CA VAL A 18 -11.93 28.97 -15.65
C VAL A 18 -13.42 29.28 -15.70
N ARG A 19 -14.27 28.26 -15.51
CA ARG A 19 -15.71 28.45 -15.26
C ARG A 19 -15.94 28.68 -13.78
N GLU A 20 -16.33 29.89 -13.43
CA GLU A 20 -16.90 30.24 -12.14
C GLU A 20 -18.26 29.54 -11.92
N TYR A 21 -18.38 28.79 -10.85
CA TYR A 21 -19.68 28.40 -10.31
C TYR A 21 -20.18 29.48 -9.34
N ARG A 22 -21.22 30.22 -9.75
CA ARG A 22 -21.95 31.14 -8.88
C ARG A 22 -22.82 30.33 -7.89
N SER A 23 -22.64 30.58 -6.61
CA SER A 23 -23.55 30.16 -5.54
C SER A 23 -24.88 30.96 -5.66
N VAL A 24 -25.99 30.23 -5.62
CA VAL A 24 -27.33 30.84 -5.55
C VAL A 24 -27.70 30.94 -4.08
N ASP A 25 -27.63 32.15 -3.54
CA ASP A 25 -28.23 32.55 -2.28
C ASP A 25 -29.75 32.56 -2.41
N ARG A 26 -30.46 31.75 -1.63
CA ARG A 26 -31.90 31.88 -1.43
C ARG A 26 -32.19 32.58 -0.10
N HIS A 27 -32.60 33.82 -0.20
CA HIS A 27 -33.30 34.55 0.83
C HIS A 27 -34.62 33.83 1.15
N VAL A 28 -34.81 33.42 2.39
CA VAL A 28 -36.15 33.11 2.94
C VAL A 28 -36.51 34.14 3.98
N GLN A 29 -37.53 34.94 3.65
CA GLN A 29 -38.13 35.92 4.54
C GLN A 29 -38.88 35.23 5.70
N ARG A 30 -38.67 35.75 6.90
CA ARG A 30 -39.47 35.44 8.09
C ARG A 30 -40.83 36.13 8.02
N THR A 31 -41.91 35.37 8.19
CA THR A 31 -43.18 35.89 8.69
C THR A 31 -43.82 34.82 9.56
N GLY A 32 -44.37 35.24 10.74
CA GLY A 32 -45.43 34.51 11.43
C GLY A 32 -45.11 33.94 12.80
N ASN A 33 -45.42 34.72 13.81
CA ASN A 33 -45.66 34.35 15.20
C ASN A 33 -46.69 33.22 15.32
N THR A 34 -46.38 32.16 16.06
CA THR A 34 -47.38 31.37 16.79
C THR A 34 -46.76 30.84 18.08
N SER A 35 -47.38 31.30 19.18
CA SER A 35 -47.11 30.86 20.54
C SER A 35 -47.48 29.39 20.74
N PHE A 36 -46.54 28.55 21.23
CA PHE A 36 -46.84 27.21 21.73
C PHE A 36 -46.86 27.21 23.27
N ASP A 37 -47.97 26.72 23.79
CA ASP A 37 -48.32 26.53 25.19
C ASP A 37 -47.43 25.45 25.85
N THR A 38 -46.78 25.81 26.95
CA THR A 38 -45.82 24.98 27.70
C THR A 38 -46.51 24.33 28.91
N SER A 39 -47.56 23.57 28.71
CA SER A 39 -48.24 22.92 29.84
C SER A 39 -48.66 21.47 29.61
N LEU A 40 -47.74 20.60 29.14
CA LEU A 40 -47.99 19.13 29.15
C LEU A 40 -46.67 18.33 29.04
N LEU A 41 -45.77 18.47 30.01
CA LEU A 41 -44.62 17.57 30.17
C LEU A 41 -44.33 17.32 31.68
N THR A 42 -45.28 16.73 32.35
CA THR A 42 -45.02 16.07 33.64
C THR A 42 -45.78 14.77 33.66
N SER A 43 -45.01 13.71 33.68
CA SER A 43 -45.34 12.31 34.00
C SER A 43 -45.09 11.35 32.82
N LEU A 44 -43.88 10.87 32.75
CA LEU A 44 -43.52 9.47 32.40
C LEU A 44 -42.04 9.25 32.75
N SER A 45 -41.76 9.06 34.02
CA SER A 45 -40.53 8.44 34.49
C SER A 45 -40.68 6.91 34.30
N SER A 46 -40.38 6.40 33.15
CA SER A 46 -40.16 4.98 32.93
C SER A 46 -38.64 4.74 32.84
N GLN A 47 -38.16 3.94 33.75
CA GLN A 47 -36.77 3.44 33.84
C GLN A 47 -36.37 2.82 32.51
N SER A 48 -35.56 3.50 31.73
CA SER A 48 -34.77 2.86 30.69
C SER A 48 -33.42 2.50 31.32
N THR A 49 -33.27 1.26 31.67
CA THR A 49 -31.96 0.62 31.86
C THR A 49 -31.22 0.72 30.55
N THR A 50 -30.44 1.74 30.37
CA THR A 50 -29.44 1.84 29.33
C THR A 50 -28.38 0.80 29.68
N GLN A 51 -28.47 -0.40 29.09
CA GLN A 51 -27.29 -1.26 28.96
C GLN A 51 -26.25 -0.40 28.24
N GLY A 52 -25.21 -0.01 28.93
CA GLY A 52 -24.06 0.64 28.37
C GLY A 52 -23.48 -0.30 27.29
N ALA A 53 -23.74 0.02 26.03
CA ALA A 53 -22.90 -0.50 24.96
C ALA A 53 -21.49 0.03 25.27
N THR A 54 -20.63 -0.84 25.75
CA THR A 54 -19.19 -0.61 25.80
C THR A 54 -18.81 -0.29 24.35
N ILE A 55 -18.49 0.97 24.05
CA ILE A 55 -17.82 1.32 22.81
C ILE A 55 -16.49 0.58 22.90
N ILE A 56 -16.35 -0.52 22.19
CA ILE A 56 -15.07 -1.17 21.98
C ILE A 56 -14.31 -0.16 21.13
N ASP A 57 -13.38 0.56 21.76
CA ASP A 57 -12.51 1.50 21.08
C ASP A 57 -11.68 0.67 20.09
N THR A 58 -11.96 0.81 18.80
CA THR A 58 -11.22 0.09 17.76
C THR A 58 -9.85 0.75 17.69
N PRO A 59 -8.75 -0.02 17.86
CA PRO A 59 -7.40 0.55 17.84
C PRO A 59 -7.16 1.35 16.56
N ASP A 60 -6.49 2.50 16.67
CA ASP A 60 -6.18 3.37 15.54
C ASP A 60 -5.12 2.68 14.63
N PRO A 61 -5.43 2.35 13.38
CA PRO A 61 -4.46 1.70 12.50
C PRO A 61 -3.37 2.66 12.05
N GLN A 62 -2.16 2.14 11.76
CA GLN A 62 -1.21 2.91 10.96
C GLN A 62 -1.84 3.25 9.60
N ALA A 63 -1.24 4.18 8.86
CA ALA A 63 -1.76 4.74 7.60
C ALA A 63 -1.86 3.72 6.43
N VAL A 64 -2.18 2.44 6.71
CA VAL A 64 -2.25 1.35 5.72
C VAL A 64 -3.28 1.64 4.63
N CYS A 65 -4.50 2.04 5.03
CA CYS A 65 -5.61 2.32 4.12
C CYS A 65 -5.64 3.76 3.58
N SER A 66 -4.57 4.52 3.73
CA SER A 66 -4.48 5.89 3.19
C SER A 66 -4.53 5.90 1.66
N PRO A 67 -5.02 6.99 1.05
CA PRO A 67 -5.05 7.14 -0.40
C PRO A 67 -3.67 6.95 -1.03
N ILE A 68 -3.66 6.44 -2.26
CA ILE A 68 -2.46 6.25 -3.06
C ILE A 68 -1.85 7.62 -3.40
N THR A 69 -0.53 7.75 -3.24
CA THR A 69 0.23 8.99 -3.49
C THR A 69 1.07 8.93 -4.76
N SER A 70 1.77 10.01 -5.10
CA SER A 70 2.57 10.11 -6.32
C SER A 70 4.01 9.59 -6.16
N ALA A 71 4.50 9.49 -4.93
CA ALA A 71 5.86 9.04 -4.61
C ALA A 71 5.85 8.13 -3.39
N ALA A 72 6.78 7.18 -3.36
CA ALA A 72 7.04 6.36 -2.18
C ALA A 72 8.53 6.02 -2.06
N ILE A 73 8.97 5.80 -0.82
CA ILE A 73 10.26 5.16 -0.51
C ILE A 73 9.95 3.91 0.31
N PHE A 74 10.46 2.78 -0.18
CA PHE A 74 10.40 1.50 0.52
C PHE A 74 11.79 1.19 1.05
N ILE A 75 11.90 0.92 2.35
CA ILE A 75 13.17 0.53 2.98
C ILE A 75 12.93 -0.79 3.72
N VAL A 76 13.77 -1.78 3.41
CA VAL A 76 13.87 -3.01 4.17
C VAL A 76 15.24 -3.04 4.85
N ALA A 77 15.27 -3.30 6.14
CA ALA A 77 16.49 -3.34 6.92
C ALA A 77 16.51 -4.53 7.87
N THR A 78 17.70 -5.02 8.22
CA THR A 78 17.93 -6.04 9.24
C THR A 78 18.43 -5.39 10.53
N LEU A 79 18.01 -5.95 11.67
CA LEU A 79 18.50 -5.56 12.99
C LEU A 79 19.95 -6.02 13.17
N ASN A 80 20.82 -5.11 13.61
CA ASN A 80 22.16 -5.46 13.98
C ASN A 80 22.16 -6.40 15.21
N ALA A 81 23.22 -7.17 15.38
CA ALA A 81 23.23 -8.28 16.36
C ALA A 81 23.28 -7.81 17.83
N GLU A 82 23.76 -6.62 18.07
CA GLU A 82 23.99 -6.04 19.39
C GLU A 82 22.67 -5.85 20.16
N ALA A 83 22.70 -6.03 21.47
CA ALA A 83 21.50 -5.89 22.31
C ALA A 83 20.95 -4.46 22.31
N GLU A 84 21.86 -3.47 22.27
CA GLU A 84 21.57 -2.04 22.22
C GLU A 84 20.79 -1.67 20.94
N ALA A 85 21.01 -2.42 19.84
CA ALA A 85 20.28 -2.21 18.61
C ALA A 85 18.78 -2.47 18.77
N ALA A 86 18.40 -3.55 19.49
CA ALA A 86 17.00 -3.86 19.74
C ALA A 86 16.34 -2.81 20.64
N GLU A 87 17.01 -2.37 21.68
CA GLU A 87 16.53 -1.31 22.59
C GLU A 87 16.32 0.01 21.81
N LYS A 88 17.29 0.38 21.00
CA LYS A 88 17.22 1.59 20.17
C LYS A 88 16.02 1.54 19.19
N VAL A 89 15.80 0.41 18.53
CA VAL A 89 14.66 0.25 17.61
C VAL A 89 13.33 0.29 18.35
N ARG A 90 13.22 -0.31 19.55
CA ARG A 90 12.00 -0.18 20.35
C ARG A 90 11.69 1.27 20.69
N GLY A 91 12.64 2.01 21.26
CA GLY A 91 12.45 3.42 21.58
C GLY A 91 12.11 4.28 20.36
N TRP A 92 12.75 3.98 19.22
CA TRP A 92 12.47 4.67 17.95
C TRP A 92 11.02 4.49 17.46
N CYS A 93 10.33 3.39 17.78
CA CYS A 93 8.93 3.19 17.39
C CYS A 93 8.02 4.32 17.87
N ALA A 94 8.28 4.91 19.04
CA ALA A 94 7.52 6.05 19.57
C ALA A 94 7.74 7.35 18.76
N ASP A 95 8.88 7.48 18.08
CA ASP A 95 9.24 8.71 17.36
C ASP A 95 8.61 8.80 15.97
N ILE A 96 8.21 7.67 15.36
CA ILE A 96 7.75 7.60 13.95
C ILE A 96 6.60 8.58 13.69
N ALA A 97 5.57 8.53 14.52
CA ALA A 97 4.40 9.40 14.38
C ALA A 97 4.77 10.88 14.55
N GLY A 98 5.65 11.19 15.51
CA GLY A 98 6.16 12.54 15.77
C GLY A 98 6.97 13.10 14.60
N LEU A 99 7.89 12.32 14.06
CA LEU A 99 8.71 12.69 12.89
C LEU A 99 7.85 12.87 11.64
N THR A 100 6.92 11.95 11.38
CA THR A 100 5.97 12.06 10.25
C THR A 100 5.16 13.34 10.33
N ARG A 101 4.58 13.67 11.48
CA ARG A 101 3.87 14.94 11.68
C ARG A 101 4.78 16.16 11.53
N SER A 102 6.01 16.10 12.03
CA SER A 102 6.97 17.20 11.97
C SER A 102 7.34 17.56 10.53
N VAL A 103 7.64 16.56 9.70
CA VAL A 103 7.94 16.76 8.29
C VAL A 103 6.69 17.18 7.52
N GLY A 104 5.56 16.50 7.72
CA GLY A 104 4.30 16.75 7.01
C GLY A 104 3.73 18.15 7.22
N LYS A 105 3.97 18.77 8.39
CA LYS A 105 3.54 20.17 8.67
C LYS A 105 4.12 21.21 7.71
N ARG A 106 5.22 20.89 7.04
CA ARG A 106 5.86 21.81 6.07
C ARG A 106 5.05 21.92 4.79
N VAL A 107 4.39 20.84 4.38
CA VAL A 107 3.50 20.78 3.20
C VAL A 107 2.26 19.96 3.56
N PRO A 108 1.26 20.55 4.25
CA PRO A 108 0.08 19.81 4.73
C PRO A 108 -0.72 19.11 3.62
N SER A 109 -0.70 19.63 2.40
CA SER A 109 -1.34 19.03 1.23
C SER A 109 -0.52 17.89 0.59
N GLY A 110 0.64 17.57 1.13
CA GLY A 110 1.55 16.56 0.56
C GLY A 110 1.21 15.12 0.93
N ASN A 111 0.20 14.91 1.77
CA ASN A 111 -0.32 13.58 2.16
C ASN A 111 0.78 12.63 2.67
N LEU A 112 1.78 13.18 3.41
CA LEU A 112 2.88 12.37 3.92
C LEU A 112 2.38 11.37 4.97
N SER A 113 2.74 10.10 4.77
CA SER A 113 2.47 9.02 5.72
C SER A 113 3.62 8.02 5.74
N CYS A 114 3.73 7.29 6.85
CA CYS A 114 4.70 6.22 7.05
C CYS A 114 3.99 5.03 7.66
N VAL A 115 4.29 3.84 7.17
CA VAL A 115 3.89 2.55 7.74
C VAL A 115 5.16 1.80 8.11
N CYS A 116 5.22 1.28 9.34
CA CYS A 116 6.31 0.47 9.86
C CYS A 116 5.82 -0.94 10.16
N GLY A 117 6.53 -1.95 9.64
CA GLY A 117 6.24 -3.36 9.85
C GLY A 117 7.46 -4.14 10.34
N PHE A 118 7.22 -5.28 11.00
CA PHE A 118 8.25 -6.12 11.61
C PHE A 118 8.11 -7.56 11.13
N SER A 119 9.22 -8.23 10.82
CA SER A 119 9.23 -9.66 10.49
C SER A 119 8.98 -10.51 11.73
N SER A 120 8.76 -11.81 11.53
CA SER A 120 8.61 -12.81 12.58
C SER A 120 9.81 -12.81 13.54
N SER A 121 11.02 -12.87 13.00
CA SER A 121 12.27 -12.87 13.77
C SER A 121 12.50 -11.56 14.51
N ALA A 122 12.21 -10.42 13.87
CA ALA A 122 12.31 -9.12 14.49
C ALA A 122 11.29 -8.96 15.63
N TRP A 123 10.08 -9.44 15.43
CA TRP A 123 9.04 -9.39 16.47
C TRP A 123 9.49 -10.10 17.76
N ASP A 124 9.96 -11.35 17.62
CA ASP A 124 10.42 -12.14 18.76
C ASP A 124 11.60 -11.46 19.49
N ARG A 125 12.51 -10.85 18.75
CA ARG A 125 13.69 -10.18 19.30
C ARG A 125 13.37 -8.83 19.94
N LEU A 126 12.43 -8.06 19.37
CA LEU A 126 12.08 -6.72 19.84
C LEU A 126 11.04 -6.75 20.97
N PHE A 127 10.00 -7.56 20.82
CA PHE A 127 8.79 -7.46 21.63
C PHE A 127 8.45 -8.76 22.36
N GLY A 128 8.93 -9.90 21.89
CA GLY A 128 8.64 -11.20 22.50
C GLY A 128 7.19 -11.63 22.35
N SER A 129 6.64 -12.23 23.40
CA SER A 129 5.23 -12.70 23.41
C SER A 129 4.29 -11.67 24.03
N PRO A 130 3.04 -11.56 23.53
CA PRO A 130 2.47 -12.34 22.43
C PRO A 130 2.96 -11.89 21.05
N ARG A 131 2.86 -12.79 20.06
CA ARG A 131 3.16 -12.53 18.65
C ARG A 131 1.89 -12.65 17.82
N PRO A 132 1.71 -11.86 16.74
CA PRO A 132 0.58 -12.02 15.82
C PRO A 132 0.46 -13.47 15.32
N ALA A 133 -0.75 -14.04 15.43
CA ALA A 133 -0.96 -15.48 15.30
C ALA A 133 -0.50 -16.08 13.96
N SER A 134 -0.64 -15.30 12.87
CA SER A 134 -0.26 -15.73 11.52
C SER A 134 1.09 -15.17 11.06
N LEU A 135 1.86 -14.50 11.93
CA LEU A 135 3.16 -13.96 11.55
C LEU A 135 4.22 -15.08 11.51
N HIS A 136 4.81 -15.27 10.35
CA HIS A 136 5.88 -16.26 10.11
C HIS A 136 6.87 -15.71 9.07
N ASP A 137 7.98 -16.42 8.87
CA ASP A 137 8.96 -16.05 7.86
C ASP A 137 8.37 -16.23 6.45
N PHE A 138 8.77 -15.36 5.52
CA PHE A 138 8.32 -15.44 4.13
C PHE A 138 8.64 -16.83 3.54
N ARG A 139 7.64 -17.46 2.94
CA ARG A 139 7.78 -18.74 2.26
C ARG A 139 8.15 -18.52 0.79
N GLU A 140 9.11 -19.30 0.31
CA GLU A 140 9.42 -19.32 -1.11
C GLU A 140 8.39 -20.12 -1.90
N PHE A 141 8.00 -19.63 -3.08
CA PHE A 141 7.10 -20.31 -4.00
C PHE A 141 7.77 -20.52 -5.34
N GLY A 142 7.37 -21.57 -6.07
CA GLY A 142 7.78 -21.81 -7.44
C GLY A 142 8.84 -22.91 -7.61
N VAL A 143 9.49 -22.91 -8.77
CA VAL A 143 10.45 -23.89 -9.21
C VAL A 143 11.75 -23.20 -9.65
N GLU A 144 12.81 -23.99 -9.92
CA GLU A 144 14.06 -23.45 -10.45
C GLU A 144 13.81 -22.60 -11.71
N GLY A 145 14.40 -21.42 -11.75
CA GLY A 145 14.23 -20.43 -12.83
C GLY A 145 13.00 -19.53 -12.71
N ARG A 146 12.06 -19.80 -11.79
CA ARG A 146 10.86 -19.01 -11.54
C ARG A 146 10.44 -19.13 -10.06
N ARG A 147 11.02 -18.28 -9.21
CA ARG A 147 10.84 -18.33 -7.74
C ARG A 147 10.44 -16.99 -7.17
N ALA A 148 9.50 -17.00 -6.25
CA ALA A 148 9.32 -15.97 -5.26
C ALA A 148 10.35 -16.21 -4.15
N VAL A 149 11.48 -15.52 -4.22
CA VAL A 149 12.61 -15.71 -3.31
C VAL A 149 12.33 -15.07 -1.94
N SER A 150 12.86 -15.67 -0.87
CA SER A 150 12.93 -15.06 0.46
C SER A 150 14.23 -14.26 0.61
N THR A 151 14.12 -13.04 1.12
CA THR A 151 15.29 -12.17 1.37
C THR A 151 15.29 -11.67 2.81
N PRO A 152 16.46 -11.41 3.40
CA PRO A 152 16.55 -10.88 4.76
C PRO A 152 15.85 -9.53 4.90
N GLY A 153 15.04 -9.39 5.95
CA GLY A 153 14.36 -8.15 6.30
C GLY A 153 13.69 -8.29 7.67
N ASP A 154 14.06 -7.43 8.60
CA ASP A 154 13.51 -7.37 9.95
C ASP A 154 12.53 -6.22 10.11
N LEU A 155 12.80 -5.09 9.44
CA LEU A 155 12.01 -3.88 9.43
C LEU A 155 11.61 -3.52 8.01
N LEU A 156 10.35 -3.08 7.84
CA LEU A 156 9.85 -2.44 6.64
C LEU A 156 9.42 -1.01 6.98
N LEU A 157 9.89 -0.04 6.19
CA LEU A 157 9.32 1.29 6.13
C LEU A 157 8.68 1.50 4.75
N HIS A 158 7.40 1.82 4.73
CA HIS A 158 6.69 2.30 3.55
C HIS A 158 6.32 3.76 3.76
N ILE A 159 7.14 4.66 3.22
CA ILE A 159 7.00 6.12 3.30
C ILE A 159 6.42 6.61 2.00
N ARG A 160 5.32 7.36 2.03
CA ARG A 160 4.64 7.83 0.83
C ARG A 160 4.09 9.24 0.98
N ALA A 161 4.11 9.99 -0.12
CA ALA A 161 3.63 11.36 -0.21
C ALA A 161 3.29 11.72 -1.67
N ASP A 162 2.65 12.88 -1.88
CA ASP A 162 2.47 13.42 -3.23
C ASP A 162 3.77 14.03 -3.81
N GLN A 163 4.80 14.20 -2.98
CA GLN A 163 6.09 14.77 -3.37
C GLN A 163 7.23 13.92 -2.81
N MET A 164 8.21 13.61 -3.64
CA MET A 164 9.37 12.77 -3.26
C MET A 164 10.25 13.41 -2.20
N ASP A 165 10.37 14.73 -2.16
CA ASP A 165 11.17 15.45 -1.16
C ASP A 165 10.64 15.24 0.27
N LEU A 166 9.31 15.12 0.46
CA LEU A 166 8.72 14.77 1.75
C LEU A 166 9.10 13.35 2.18
N CYS A 167 9.02 12.38 1.25
CA CYS A 167 9.44 11.01 1.50
C CYS A 167 10.93 10.96 1.86
N PHE A 168 11.76 11.66 1.11
CA PHE A 168 13.21 11.69 1.30
C PHE A 168 13.61 12.30 2.64
N GLU A 169 13.00 13.44 3.01
CA GLU A 169 13.26 14.08 4.30
C GLU A 169 12.86 13.19 5.46
N LEU A 170 11.66 12.58 5.41
CA LEU A 170 11.21 11.68 6.47
C LEU A 170 12.11 10.43 6.56
N ALA A 171 12.44 9.81 5.43
CA ALA A 171 13.36 8.67 5.39
C ALA A 171 14.71 9.02 6.03
N THR A 172 15.27 10.21 5.70
CA THR A 172 16.52 10.69 6.25
C THR A 172 16.46 10.81 7.78
N GLN A 173 15.39 11.40 8.32
CA GLN A 173 15.23 11.55 9.76
C GLN A 173 15.04 10.21 10.48
N LEU A 174 14.19 9.33 9.94
CA LEU A 174 13.95 8.00 10.50
C LEU A 174 15.22 7.15 10.50
N MET A 175 15.97 7.13 9.39
CA MET A 175 17.21 6.35 9.29
C MET A 175 18.34 6.92 10.12
N SER A 176 18.44 8.24 10.26
CA SER A 176 19.43 8.86 11.15
C SER A 176 19.19 8.48 12.61
N ALA A 177 17.93 8.35 13.04
CA ALA A 177 17.58 7.89 14.38
C ALA A 177 17.93 6.41 14.60
N LEU A 178 17.98 5.60 13.54
CA LEU A 178 18.35 4.18 13.56
C LEU A 178 19.86 3.90 13.32
N ASP A 179 20.66 4.94 13.15
CA ASP A 179 22.10 4.78 12.86
C ASP A 179 22.78 3.81 13.84
N GLY A 180 23.51 2.85 13.32
CA GLY A 180 24.19 1.79 14.09
C GLY A 180 23.26 0.67 14.62
N ALA A 181 21.95 0.78 14.52
CA ALA A 181 21.01 -0.24 15.00
C ALA A 181 20.51 -1.19 13.89
N VAL A 182 20.52 -0.74 12.64
CA VAL A 182 20.04 -1.51 11.49
C VAL A 182 21.02 -1.43 10.32
N THR A 183 20.90 -2.40 9.43
CA THR A 183 21.58 -2.42 8.12
C THR A 183 20.53 -2.50 7.03
N VAL A 184 20.50 -1.50 6.12
CA VAL A 184 19.58 -1.49 4.99
C VAL A 184 19.94 -2.59 4.01
N THR A 185 18.98 -3.46 3.69
CA THR A 185 19.12 -4.57 2.72
C THR A 185 18.52 -4.26 1.37
N ASP A 186 17.46 -3.44 1.32
CA ASP A 186 16.86 -2.94 0.08
C ASP A 186 16.26 -1.54 0.31
N GLU A 187 16.47 -0.65 -0.66
CA GLU A 187 15.86 0.67 -0.74
C GLU A 187 15.38 0.92 -2.15
N VAL A 188 14.10 1.29 -2.29
CA VAL A 188 13.51 1.61 -3.59
C VAL A 188 12.75 2.93 -3.51
N GLN A 189 13.05 3.83 -4.43
CA GLN A 189 12.29 5.06 -4.65
C GLN A 189 11.35 4.85 -5.81
N GLY A 190 10.05 4.76 -5.50
CA GLY A 190 8.98 4.53 -6.45
C GLY A 190 8.27 5.82 -6.84
N PHE A 191 7.65 5.80 -8.00
CA PHE A 191 6.91 6.93 -8.53
C PHE A 191 5.62 6.49 -9.23
N ARG A 192 4.61 7.35 -9.23
CA ARG A 192 3.38 7.14 -10.00
C ARG A 192 3.67 7.36 -11.49
N TYR A 193 3.43 6.33 -12.30
CA TYR A 193 3.57 6.40 -13.74
C TYR A 193 2.25 6.85 -14.40
N PHE A 194 2.31 7.17 -15.71
CA PHE A 194 1.18 7.73 -16.49
C PHE A 194 -0.14 6.99 -16.23
N ASP A 195 -1.23 7.73 -16.03
CA ASP A 195 -2.60 7.22 -15.91
C ASP A 195 -2.74 6.05 -14.92
N MET A 196 -2.02 6.10 -13.80
CA MET A 196 -2.01 5.01 -12.80
C MET A 196 -1.51 3.67 -13.34
N ARG A 197 -0.63 3.68 -14.33
CA ARG A 197 -0.11 2.45 -14.94
C ARG A 197 1.16 1.97 -14.26
N SER A 198 1.35 0.66 -14.30
CA SER A 198 2.66 0.05 -14.07
C SER A 198 3.61 0.34 -15.24
N ILE A 199 4.92 0.12 -15.06
CA ILE A 199 5.93 0.38 -16.10
C ILE A 199 5.70 -0.47 -17.37
N ILE A 200 5.02 -1.62 -17.27
CA ILE A 200 4.65 -2.47 -18.40
C ILE A 200 3.43 -1.95 -19.18
N GLY A 201 2.82 -0.84 -18.73
CA GLY A 201 1.81 -0.08 -19.46
C GLY A 201 0.35 -0.44 -19.15
N PHE A 202 0.06 -1.29 -18.18
CA PHE A 202 -1.29 -1.62 -17.73
C PHE A 202 -1.66 -0.83 -16.47
N VAL A 203 -2.94 -0.51 -16.30
CA VAL A 203 -3.44 0.18 -15.10
C VAL A 203 -3.21 -0.71 -13.87
N ASP A 204 -2.70 -0.14 -12.81
CA ASP A 204 -2.48 -0.84 -11.53
C ASP A 204 -3.39 -0.29 -10.44
N GLY A 205 -3.90 -1.19 -9.59
CA GLY A 205 -4.78 -0.82 -8.48
C GLY A 205 -6.27 -0.77 -8.80
N THR A 206 -6.71 -1.11 -10.01
CA THR A 206 -8.14 -1.15 -10.41
C THR A 206 -8.99 -1.99 -9.46
N GLU A 207 -8.48 -3.12 -9.01
CA GLU A 207 -9.18 -4.07 -8.13
C GLU A 207 -8.97 -3.79 -6.63
N ASN A 208 -8.32 -2.68 -6.25
CA ASN A 208 -8.15 -2.34 -4.84
C ASN A 208 -9.49 -2.09 -4.16
N PRO A 209 -9.71 -2.66 -2.98
CA PRO A 209 -10.88 -2.33 -2.18
C PRO A 209 -10.81 -0.87 -1.73
N VAL A 210 -11.98 -0.21 -1.58
CA VAL A 210 -12.07 1.20 -1.18
C VAL A 210 -12.96 1.38 0.05
N GLY A 211 -12.70 2.43 0.84
CA GLY A 211 -13.47 2.76 2.03
C GLY A 211 -13.50 1.61 3.05
N ARG A 212 -14.66 1.33 3.64
CA ARG A 212 -14.82 0.25 4.63
C ARG A 212 -14.42 -1.15 4.15
N LYS A 213 -14.48 -1.39 2.83
CA LYS A 213 -14.01 -2.66 2.27
C LYS A 213 -12.49 -2.77 2.33
N ALA A 214 -11.76 -1.65 2.17
CA ALA A 214 -10.32 -1.64 2.34
C ALA A 214 -9.95 -2.05 3.78
N GLU A 215 -10.54 -1.43 4.78
CA GLU A 215 -10.35 -1.78 6.20
C GLU A 215 -10.70 -3.26 6.45
N HIS A 216 -11.85 -3.73 5.96
CA HIS A 216 -12.30 -5.11 6.15
C HIS A 216 -11.33 -6.16 5.61
N PHE A 217 -10.74 -5.95 4.42
CA PHE A 217 -9.80 -6.91 3.82
C PHE A 217 -8.37 -6.77 4.32
N THR A 218 -8.04 -5.64 4.94
CA THR A 218 -6.66 -5.25 5.22
C THR A 218 -6.32 -5.31 6.71
N LEU A 219 -7.25 -4.89 7.58
CA LEU A 219 -6.99 -4.80 9.01
C LEU A 219 -7.44 -6.06 9.75
N VAL A 220 -6.59 -6.52 10.67
CA VAL A 220 -6.91 -7.58 11.63
C VAL A 220 -8.08 -7.14 12.51
N GLY A 221 -9.03 -8.01 12.71
CA GLY A 221 -10.23 -7.77 13.52
C GLY A 221 -10.34 -8.73 14.70
N ASP A 222 -11.54 -9.31 14.86
CA ASP A 222 -11.87 -10.19 15.98
C ASP A 222 -11.12 -11.53 15.97
N GLU A 223 -10.53 -11.91 14.85
CA GLU A 223 -9.75 -13.15 14.70
C GLU A 223 -8.45 -13.14 15.51
N ASP A 224 -7.91 -11.97 15.82
CA ASP A 224 -6.77 -11.78 16.70
C ASP A 224 -6.91 -10.45 17.46
N GLN A 225 -7.70 -10.45 18.52
CA GLN A 225 -8.08 -9.22 19.24
C GLN A 225 -6.89 -8.45 19.81
N THR A 226 -5.82 -9.14 20.20
CA THR A 226 -4.59 -8.51 20.70
C THR A 226 -3.92 -7.65 19.64
N PHE A 227 -4.10 -8.00 18.38
CA PHE A 227 -3.47 -7.35 17.23
C PHE A 227 -4.48 -6.66 16.31
N SER A 228 -5.69 -6.43 16.81
CA SER A 228 -6.74 -5.71 16.09
C SER A 228 -6.25 -4.35 15.61
N GLY A 229 -6.67 -3.93 14.41
CA GLY A 229 -6.20 -2.71 13.74
C GLY A 229 -4.81 -2.83 13.10
N GLY A 230 -4.10 -3.94 13.33
CA GLY A 230 -2.85 -4.26 12.60
C GLY A 230 -3.11 -4.82 11.20
N SER A 231 -2.05 -5.06 10.44
CA SER A 231 -2.12 -5.60 9.08
C SER A 231 -0.91 -6.46 8.76
N TYR A 232 -1.10 -7.51 7.98
CA TYR A 232 0.03 -8.23 7.38
C TYR A 232 0.40 -7.56 6.06
N VAL A 233 1.70 -7.49 5.77
CA VAL A 233 2.19 -6.89 4.53
C VAL A 233 3.28 -7.75 3.92
N LEU A 234 3.14 -8.00 2.63
CA LEU A 234 4.12 -8.72 1.83
C LEU A 234 4.71 -7.76 0.80
N VAL A 235 6.03 -7.76 0.69
CA VAL A 235 6.75 -6.95 -0.29
C VAL A 235 7.61 -7.80 -1.20
N GLN A 236 7.67 -7.41 -2.47
CA GLN A 236 8.55 -8.01 -3.48
C GLN A 236 9.01 -6.96 -4.49
N LYS A 237 10.28 -7.02 -4.84
CA LYS A 237 10.86 -6.22 -5.91
C LYS A 237 10.91 -7.06 -7.18
N TYR A 238 10.22 -6.61 -8.23
CA TYR A 238 10.21 -7.24 -9.54
C TYR A 238 11.05 -6.44 -10.53
N LEU A 239 11.93 -7.12 -11.26
CA LEU A 239 12.64 -6.55 -12.41
C LEU A 239 11.99 -7.05 -13.70
N HIS A 240 11.75 -6.14 -14.65
CA HIS A 240 11.08 -6.42 -15.91
C HIS A 240 12.04 -6.46 -17.10
N ASN A 241 11.97 -7.51 -17.90
CA ASN A 241 12.62 -7.56 -19.22
C ASN A 241 11.79 -6.76 -20.23
N MET A 242 11.93 -5.42 -20.19
CA MET A 242 11.15 -4.52 -21.04
C MET A 242 11.40 -4.73 -22.52
N LYS A 243 12.58 -5.23 -22.92
CA LYS A 243 12.83 -5.55 -24.32
C LYS A 243 11.93 -6.69 -24.78
N ALA A 244 11.95 -7.82 -24.09
CA ALA A 244 11.11 -8.97 -24.42
C ALA A 244 9.62 -8.63 -24.32
N TRP A 245 9.23 -7.81 -23.32
CA TRP A 245 7.86 -7.35 -23.17
C TRP A 245 7.39 -6.48 -24.35
N ASN A 246 8.20 -5.52 -24.79
CA ASN A 246 7.87 -4.61 -25.87
C ASN A 246 7.94 -5.26 -27.27
N ASP A 247 8.65 -6.40 -27.40
CA ASP A 247 8.66 -7.19 -28.61
C ASP A 247 7.34 -7.94 -28.85
N LEU A 248 6.47 -8.06 -27.79
CA LEU A 248 5.13 -8.65 -27.93
C LEU A 248 4.14 -7.67 -28.57
N PRO A 249 3.26 -8.12 -29.47
CA PRO A 249 2.11 -7.32 -29.91
C PRO A 249 1.15 -7.08 -28.72
N VAL A 250 0.39 -5.98 -28.79
CA VAL A 250 -0.49 -5.55 -27.68
C VAL A 250 -1.47 -6.65 -27.27
N GLU A 251 -2.06 -7.36 -28.23
CA GLU A 251 -3.00 -8.45 -27.97
C GLU A 251 -2.38 -9.62 -27.21
N ALA A 252 -1.07 -9.87 -27.40
CA ALA A 252 -0.35 -10.87 -26.63
C ALA A 252 -0.08 -10.38 -25.20
N GLN A 253 0.27 -9.10 -25.02
CA GLN A 253 0.41 -8.48 -23.69
C GLN A 253 -0.92 -8.53 -22.92
N GLU A 254 -2.05 -8.21 -23.58
CA GLU A 254 -3.39 -8.25 -23.00
C GLU A 254 -3.76 -9.67 -22.54
N ARG A 255 -3.40 -10.70 -23.31
CA ARG A 255 -3.60 -12.09 -22.90
C ARG A 255 -2.73 -12.52 -21.71
N VAL A 256 -1.50 -11.98 -21.59
CA VAL A 256 -0.64 -12.23 -20.43
C VAL A 256 -1.25 -11.61 -19.18
N ILE A 257 -1.78 -10.39 -19.27
CA ILE A 257 -2.37 -9.69 -18.13
C ILE A 257 -3.80 -10.16 -17.86
N GLY A 258 -4.60 -10.43 -18.89
CA GLY A 258 -6.02 -10.77 -18.79
C GLY A 258 -6.94 -9.54 -18.87
N ARG A 259 -6.42 -8.38 -19.29
CA ARG A 259 -7.17 -7.11 -19.43
C ARG A 259 -6.73 -6.39 -20.70
N THR A 260 -7.59 -5.53 -21.24
CA THR A 260 -7.22 -4.65 -22.35
C THR A 260 -6.25 -3.57 -21.87
N LYS A 261 -5.23 -3.27 -22.69
CA LYS A 261 -4.16 -2.35 -22.29
C LYS A 261 -4.61 -0.91 -22.23
N LEU A 262 -5.41 -0.48 -23.19
CA LEU A 262 -5.85 0.92 -23.28
C LEU A 262 -7.01 1.24 -22.34
N SER A 263 -8.05 0.42 -22.35
CA SER A 263 -9.33 0.68 -21.68
C SER A 263 -9.47 0.01 -20.32
N ASP A 264 -8.50 -0.80 -19.91
CA ASP A 264 -8.49 -1.53 -18.62
C ASP A 264 -9.76 -2.36 -18.37
N ILE A 265 -10.30 -2.95 -19.41
CA ILE A 265 -11.45 -3.86 -19.33
C ILE A 265 -10.93 -5.28 -19.21
N GLU A 266 -11.44 -6.04 -18.24
CA GLU A 266 -11.12 -7.46 -18.11
C GLU A 266 -11.59 -8.22 -19.33
N LEU A 267 -10.74 -9.16 -19.81
CA LEU A 267 -11.10 -10.00 -20.96
C LEU A 267 -12.24 -10.95 -20.57
N ASP A 268 -13.14 -11.20 -21.53
CA ASP A 268 -14.21 -12.19 -21.36
C ASP A 268 -13.65 -13.59 -21.06
N ASP A 269 -14.29 -14.34 -20.15
CA ASP A 269 -13.82 -15.65 -19.70
C ASP A 269 -13.65 -16.66 -20.83
N SER A 270 -14.37 -16.48 -21.94
CA SER A 270 -14.24 -17.33 -23.14
C SER A 270 -12.92 -17.13 -23.90
N VAL A 271 -12.22 -16.00 -23.70
CA VAL A 271 -10.97 -15.64 -24.40
C VAL A 271 -9.80 -15.36 -23.44
N LYS A 272 -10.08 -15.12 -22.16
CA LYS A 272 -9.08 -14.88 -21.12
C LYS A 272 -8.31 -16.18 -20.83
N PRO A 273 -6.97 -16.19 -21.00
CA PRO A 273 -6.20 -17.38 -20.66
C PRO A 273 -6.26 -17.68 -19.16
N SER A 274 -6.39 -18.96 -18.81
CA SER A 274 -6.42 -19.41 -17.40
C SER A 274 -5.14 -19.14 -16.64
N ASN A 275 -4.05 -18.84 -17.33
CA ASN A 275 -2.74 -18.46 -16.79
C ASN A 275 -2.40 -16.98 -17.03
N SER A 276 -3.40 -16.16 -17.31
CA SER A 276 -3.23 -14.70 -17.27
C SER A 276 -3.06 -14.23 -15.83
N HIS A 277 -2.37 -13.11 -15.65
CA HIS A 277 -2.13 -12.53 -14.34
C HIS A 277 -3.42 -12.32 -13.53
N SER A 278 -4.44 -11.70 -14.14
CA SER A 278 -5.72 -11.48 -13.45
C SER A 278 -6.43 -12.78 -13.07
N ALA A 279 -6.40 -13.82 -13.93
CA ALA A 279 -7.04 -15.10 -13.63
C ALA A 279 -6.41 -15.83 -12.44
N LEU A 280 -5.08 -15.72 -12.27
CA LEU A 280 -4.35 -16.42 -11.20
C LEU A 280 -4.32 -15.62 -9.89
N THR A 281 -4.44 -14.29 -9.95
CA THR A 281 -4.43 -13.44 -8.76
C THR A 281 -5.82 -13.15 -8.19
N THR A 282 -6.89 -13.50 -8.89
CA THR A 282 -8.26 -13.47 -8.36
C THR A 282 -8.49 -14.69 -7.47
N ILE A 283 -8.75 -14.46 -6.18
CA ILE A 283 -9.00 -15.51 -5.19
C ILE A 283 -10.46 -15.45 -4.79
N THR A 284 -11.13 -16.61 -4.86
CA THR A 284 -12.51 -16.77 -4.40
C THR A 284 -12.53 -17.79 -3.26
N LYS A 285 -13.14 -17.41 -2.14
CA LYS A 285 -13.37 -18.27 -0.97
C LYS A 285 -14.86 -18.23 -0.64
N ASP A 286 -15.47 -19.39 -0.50
CA ASP A 286 -16.92 -19.54 -0.20
C ASP A 286 -17.86 -18.77 -1.16
N GLY A 287 -17.43 -18.61 -2.42
CA GLY A 287 -18.19 -17.90 -3.45
C GLY A 287 -18.02 -16.38 -3.47
N GLU A 288 -17.22 -15.84 -2.57
CA GLU A 288 -16.89 -14.41 -2.51
C GLU A 288 -15.42 -14.16 -2.88
N GLU A 289 -15.18 -13.04 -3.56
CA GLU A 289 -13.81 -12.62 -3.90
C GLU A 289 -13.10 -12.08 -2.68
N VAL A 290 -11.91 -12.63 -2.39
CA VAL A 290 -11.02 -12.14 -1.35
C VAL A 290 -10.05 -11.15 -1.96
N LYS A 291 -10.02 -9.92 -1.43
CA LYS A 291 -9.18 -8.85 -1.94
C LYS A 291 -8.02 -8.55 -0.99
N ILE A 292 -6.98 -7.98 -1.56
CA ILE A 292 -5.84 -7.37 -0.84
C ILE A 292 -5.76 -5.89 -1.24
N LEU A 293 -5.14 -5.06 -0.41
CA LEU A 293 -4.85 -3.68 -0.76
C LEU A 293 -3.42 -3.57 -1.28
N ARG A 294 -3.25 -3.12 -2.53
CA ARG A 294 -1.95 -2.94 -3.16
C ARG A 294 -1.63 -1.46 -3.31
N ASP A 295 -0.39 -1.09 -3.04
CA ASP A 295 0.16 0.25 -3.30
C ASP A 295 1.49 0.14 -4.05
N ASN A 296 1.45 -0.61 -5.17
CA ASN A 296 2.61 -0.86 -6.00
C ASN A 296 3.16 0.42 -6.60
N MET A 297 4.47 0.50 -6.75
CA MET A 297 5.12 1.63 -7.42
C MET A 297 6.08 1.14 -8.49
N PRO A 298 6.01 1.70 -9.71
CA PRO A 298 7.11 1.63 -10.67
C PRO A 298 8.38 2.24 -10.11
N PHE A 299 9.51 1.65 -10.46
CA PHE A 299 10.84 2.21 -10.22
C PHE A 299 11.78 1.87 -11.37
N GLY A 300 12.93 2.52 -11.45
CA GLY A 300 13.94 2.15 -12.42
C GLY A 300 15.03 3.18 -12.64
N ARG A 301 16.02 2.78 -13.42
CA ARG A 301 17.15 3.59 -13.85
C ARG A 301 17.29 3.47 -15.37
N PRO A 302 16.66 4.35 -16.17
CA PRO A 302 16.65 4.23 -17.63
C PRO A 302 18.04 4.13 -18.25
N GLY A 303 19.01 4.88 -17.72
CA GLY A 303 20.40 4.83 -18.18
C GLY A 303 21.12 3.50 -17.92
N ALA A 304 20.64 2.71 -16.95
CA ALA A 304 21.12 1.36 -16.65
C ALA A 304 20.26 0.26 -17.28
N GLY A 305 19.17 0.62 -17.98
CA GLY A 305 18.22 -0.36 -18.52
C GLY A 305 17.44 -1.13 -17.44
N GLU A 306 17.38 -0.59 -16.22
CA GLU A 306 16.67 -1.20 -15.10
C GLU A 306 15.25 -0.65 -15.03
N PHE A 307 14.27 -1.53 -15.03
CA PHE A 307 12.85 -1.22 -14.93
C PHE A 307 12.18 -2.24 -14.03
N GLY A 308 11.33 -1.80 -13.12
CA GLY A 308 10.70 -2.70 -12.17
C GLY A 308 9.40 -2.18 -11.58
N THR A 309 8.77 -3.07 -10.81
CA THR A 309 7.65 -2.76 -9.93
C THR A 309 8.00 -3.22 -8.52
N TYR A 310 7.90 -2.33 -7.56
CA TYR A 310 7.90 -2.69 -6.15
C TYR A 310 6.47 -3.06 -5.78
N PHE A 311 6.24 -4.35 -5.55
CA PHE A 311 4.97 -4.87 -5.07
C PHE A 311 4.90 -4.70 -3.56
N ILE A 312 3.79 -4.14 -3.09
CA ILE A 312 3.41 -4.13 -1.68
C ILE A 312 1.93 -4.46 -1.58
N GLY A 313 1.62 -5.52 -0.83
CA GLY A 313 0.26 -6.00 -0.62
C GLY A 313 -0.05 -6.09 0.87
N TYR A 314 -1.14 -5.47 1.30
CA TYR A 314 -1.66 -5.49 2.66
C TYR A 314 -2.89 -6.38 2.75
N ALA A 315 -2.98 -7.18 3.80
CA ALA A 315 -4.12 -8.05 4.07
C ALA A 315 -4.28 -8.31 5.57
N ARG A 316 -5.48 -8.68 6.00
CA ARG A 316 -5.76 -9.03 7.40
C ARG A 316 -5.14 -10.37 7.83
N SER A 317 -4.69 -11.20 6.88
CA SER A 317 -3.90 -12.40 7.10
C SER A 317 -2.92 -12.63 5.94
N PRO A 318 -1.82 -13.39 6.11
CA PRO A 318 -0.91 -13.72 5.01
C PRO A 318 -1.54 -14.59 3.93
N GLU A 319 -2.56 -15.40 4.27
CA GLU A 319 -3.15 -16.44 3.43
C GLU A 319 -3.49 -15.97 2.01
N PRO A 320 -4.24 -14.86 1.76
CA PRO A 320 -4.54 -14.45 0.40
C PRO A 320 -3.31 -14.01 -0.39
N LEU A 321 -2.34 -13.37 0.27
CA LEU A 321 -1.08 -12.96 -0.37
C LEU A 321 -0.27 -14.19 -0.81
N GLU A 322 -0.13 -15.17 0.07
CA GLU A 322 0.60 -16.42 -0.22
C GLU A 322 -0.13 -17.27 -1.29
N GLN A 323 -1.47 -17.34 -1.24
CA GLN A 323 -2.24 -18.05 -2.25
C GLN A 323 -2.08 -17.41 -3.65
N MET A 324 -2.01 -16.08 -3.74
CA MET A 324 -1.70 -15.39 -5.00
C MET A 324 -0.32 -15.80 -5.52
N LEU A 325 0.70 -15.79 -4.65
CA LEU A 325 2.05 -16.20 -5.03
C LEU A 325 2.11 -17.67 -5.46
N GLU A 326 1.44 -18.57 -4.74
CA GLU A 326 1.37 -19.98 -5.13
C GLU A 326 0.74 -20.14 -6.51
N ASN A 327 -0.41 -19.51 -6.75
CA ASN A 327 -1.07 -19.52 -8.06
C ASN A 327 -0.17 -18.95 -9.18
N MET A 328 0.55 -17.85 -8.91
CA MET A 328 1.45 -17.23 -9.89
C MET A 328 2.67 -18.10 -10.19
N PHE A 329 3.40 -18.52 -9.16
CA PHE A 329 4.72 -19.15 -9.32
C PHE A 329 4.66 -20.66 -9.52
N VAL A 330 3.73 -21.35 -8.89
CA VAL A 330 3.51 -22.81 -9.05
C VAL A 330 2.47 -23.07 -10.12
N GLY A 331 1.40 -22.29 -10.15
CA GLY A 331 0.31 -22.40 -11.13
C GLY A 331 -0.94 -23.07 -10.55
N LYS A 332 -2.08 -22.77 -11.19
CA LYS A 332 -3.38 -23.35 -10.86
C LYS A 332 -4.06 -23.88 -12.15
N PRO A 333 -4.09 -25.22 -12.37
CA PRO A 333 -3.38 -26.28 -11.62
C PRO A 333 -1.85 -26.15 -11.70
N PRO A 334 -1.05 -26.89 -10.90
CA PRO A 334 0.40 -26.84 -10.96
C PRO A 334 0.94 -26.97 -12.38
N GLY A 335 1.87 -26.05 -12.74
CA GLY A 335 2.40 -25.92 -14.10
C GLY A 335 1.67 -24.90 -14.98
N ASN A 336 0.44 -24.51 -14.65
CA ASN A 336 -0.30 -23.42 -15.30
C ASN A 336 0.01 -22.08 -14.62
N TYR A 337 1.25 -21.66 -14.64
CA TYR A 337 1.80 -20.49 -13.95
C TYR A 337 1.51 -19.18 -14.67
N ASP A 338 1.66 -18.07 -13.97
CA ASP A 338 1.44 -16.71 -14.47
C ASP A 338 2.44 -16.34 -15.57
N ARG A 339 1.95 -16.09 -16.77
CA ARG A 339 2.76 -15.74 -17.94
C ARG A 339 3.48 -14.41 -17.81
N LEU A 340 3.06 -13.54 -16.88
CA LEU A 340 3.81 -12.32 -16.56
C LEU A 340 5.22 -12.63 -16.06
N LEU A 341 5.41 -13.77 -15.40
CA LEU A 341 6.72 -14.22 -14.90
C LEU A 341 7.72 -14.59 -16.00
N ASP A 342 7.29 -14.71 -17.26
CA ASP A 342 8.21 -14.84 -18.40
C ASP A 342 8.97 -13.52 -18.67
N PHE A 343 8.46 -12.40 -18.15
CA PHE A 343 8.98 -11.06 -18.36
C PHE A 343 9.36 -10.33 -17.06
N SER A 344 9.03 -10.92 -15.91
CA SER A 344 9.19 -10.30 -14.59
C SER A 344 9.83 -11.30 -13.62
N THR A 345 10.92 -10.88 -12.97
CA THR A 345 11.64 -11.71 -12.01
C THR A 345 11.55 -11.09 -10.63
N ALA A 346 11.05 -11.84 -9.64
CA ALA A 346 11.11 -11.45 -8.25
C ALA A 346 12.54 -11.58 -7.73
N VAL A 347 13.12 -10.49 -7.23
CA VAL A 347 14.50 -10.45 -6.73
C VAL A 347 14.57 -10.26 -5.21
N THR A 348 13.46 -9.87 -4.57
CA THR A 348 13.29 -9.85 -3.11
C THR A 348 11.95 -10.46 -2.73
N GLY A 349 11.79 -10.80 -1.45
CA GLY A 349 10.51 -11.24 -0.87
C GLY A 349 10.61 -11.27 0.64
N SER A 350 9.69 -10.56 1.32
CA SER A 350 9.63 -10.50 2.78
C SER A 350 8.19 -10.31 3.26
N LEU A 351 7.88 -10.88 4.43
CA LEU A 351 6.59 -10.77 5.10
C LEU A 351 6.76 -10.06 6.44
N PHE A 352 5.89 -9.10 6.71
CA PHE A 352 5.91 -8.33 7.95
C PHE A 352 4.51 -8.21 8.54
N PHE A 353 4.46 -7.90 9.82
CA PHE A 353 3.27 -7.43 10.51
C PHE A 353 3.40 -5.94 10.84
N VAL A 354 2.37 -5.18 10.53
CA VAL A 354 2.21 -3.76 10.84
C VAL A 354 1.28 -3.67 12.05
N PRO A 355 1.76 -3.34 13.25
CA PRO A 355 0.89 -3.14 14.42
C PRO A 355 -0.03 -1.92 14.20
N SER A 356 -1.13 -1.83 14.95
CA SER A 356 -1.89 -0.58 15.05
C SER A 356 -1.00 0.55 15.57
N ALA A 357 -1.37 1.80 15.37
CA ALA A 357 -0.60 2.94 15.88
C ALA A 357 -0.53 2.92 17.40
N ASP A 358 -1.66 2.63 18.06
CA ASP A 358 -1.72 2.51 19.52
C ASP A 358 -0.80 1.40 20.03
N LEU A 359 -0.87 0.21 19.42
CA LEU A 359 0.00 -0.90 19.79
C LEU A 359 1.48 -0.57 19.56
N LEU A 360 1.82 0.14 18.49
CA LEU A 360 3.20 0.54 18.22
C LEU A 360 3.75 1.47 19.31
N GLU A 361 2.94 2.39 19.82
CA GLU A 361 3.31 3.24 20.96
C GLU A 361 3.50 2.41 22.24
N GLU A 362 2.58 1.48 22.55
CA GLU A 362 2.72 0.58 23.69
C GLU A 362 3.97 -0.32 23.63
N LEU A 363 4.30 -0.83 22.43
CA LEU A 363 5.47 -1.68 22.21
C LEU A 363 6.79 -0.94 22.41
N ALA A 364 6.80 0.37 22.20
CA ALA A 364 7.96 1.23 22.42
C ALA A 364 8.30 1.39 23.93
N GLU A 365 7.31 1.21 24.81
CA GLU A 365 7.48 1.38 26.26
C GLU A 365 7.92 0.08 26.96
N ARG A 366 7.92 -1.08 26.26
CA ARG A 366 8.34 -2.38 26.79
C ARG A 366 9.87 -2.53 26.78
#